data_a86b237e6ba94f01c52910591e27586a
#
_entry.id   a86b237e6ba94f01c52910591e27586a
#
_cell.length_a   1.000
_cell.length_b   1.000
_cell.length_c   1.000
_cell.angle_alpha   90.00
_cell.angle_beta   90.00
_cell.angle_gamma   90.00
#
_symmetry.space_group_name_H-M   'P 1'
#
loop_
_entity.id
_entity.type
_entity.pdbx_description
1 polymer ?
#
loop_
_entity_poly.entity_id
_entity_poly.type
_entity_poly.pdbx_seq_one_letter_code
_entity_poly.pdbx_strand_id
1 'polypeptide(L)'
;MFAEQLGGVYKDSFITFSCNPHLVQIPETCDTLEKKLHYISKFGEVANTDIGKVYDLILQVAKSNDVPKEEMIERILIISDMEFDYCAKGVSTFDFYKQKFEEAGYEFPEIVFWNVAARSVHLPVTENEKGVKLVSGASANIFADVLSGDLKVITPYEFMLKMLEPYSEFDKVVA
;
A
#
# COMPACT_ATOMS: atom_id res chain seq x y z
N MET A 1 -2.70 -10.67 7.40
CA MET A 1 -3.65 -9.79 6.70
C MET A 1 -3.22 -9.59 5.26
N PHE A 2 -2.82 -8.41 4.75
CA PHE A 2 -2.41 -8.29 3.33
C PHE A 2 -1.26 -9.22 2.97
N ALA A 3 -0.18 -9.18 3.72
CA ALA A 3 1.01 -10.00 3.48
C ALA A 3 0.76 -11.52 3.59
N GLU A 4 -0.25 -11.93 4.34
CA GLU A 4 -0.64 -13.35 4.46
C GLU A 4 -1.31 -13.89 3.19
N GLN A 5 -1.88 -13.00 2.38
CA GLN A 5 -2.55 -13.37 1.13
C GLN A 5 -1.57 -13.51 -0.04
N LEU A 6 -0.35 -13.01 0.13
CA LEU A 6 0.69 -13.12 -0.87
C LEU A 6 1.25 -14.56 -0.91
N GLY A 7 1.75 -14.95 -2.07
CA GLY A 7 2.47 -16.20 -2.29
C GLY A 7 3.98 -16.03 -2.32
N GLY A 8 4.68 -17.16 -2.43
CA GLY A 8 6.11 -17.16 -2.71
C GLY A 8 6.96 -16.39 -1.70
N VAL A 9 7.95 -15.68 -2.21
CA VAL A 9 8.95 -14.95 -1.40
C VAL A 9 8.40 -13.73 -0.67
N TYR A 10 7.22 -13.24 -1.08
CA TYR A 10 6.59 -12.07 -0.48
C TYR A 10 5.58 -12.42 0.62
N LYS A 11 5.31 -13.72 0.82
CA LYS A 11 4.38 -14.18 1.86
C LYS A 11 4.82 -13.71 3.25
N ASP A 12 3.87 -13.20 4.02
CA ASP A 12 4.10 -12.70 5.38
C ASP A 12 5.26 -11.68 5.49
N SER A 13 5.46 -10.87 4.45
CA SER A 13 6.56 -9.91 4.38
C SER A 13 6.06 -8.47 4.37
N PHE A 14 6.91 -7.58 4.87
CA PHE A 14 6.73 -6.13 4.75
C PHE A 14 8.08 -5.47 4.43
N ILE A 15 8.02 -4.26 3.88
CA ILE A 15 9.22 -3.48 3.60
C ILE A 15 9.34 -2.37 4.64
N THR A 16 10.53 -2.22 5.22
CA THR A 16 10.82 -1.12 6.15
C THR A 16 10.83 0.18 5.38
N PHE A 17 10.22 1.22 5.96
CA PHE A 17 10.11 2.53 5.35
C PHE A 17 11.28 3.42 5.81
N SER A 18 12.43 3.27 5.18
CA SER A 18 13.67 3.96 5.53
C SER A 18 14.50 4.36 4.30
N CYS A 19 15.60 5.09 4.50
CA CYS A 19 16.53 5.41 3.40
C CYS A 19 17.25 4.17 2.84
N ASN A 20 17.23 3.05 3.56
CA ASN A 20 17.68 1.74 3.10
C ASN A 20 16.58 0.71 3.39
N PRO A 21 15.59 0.58 2.51
CA PRO A 21 14.48 -0.34 2.70
C PRO A 21 14.95 -1.80 2.70
N HIS A 22 14.37 -2.61 3.60
CA HIS A 22 14.61 -4.04 3.68
C HIS A 22 13.29 -4.79 3.59
N LEU A 23 13.29 -5.90 2.85
CA LEU A 23 12.19 -6.86 2.91
C LEU A 23 12.36 -7.70 4.17
N VAL A 24 11.40 -7.61 5.08
CA VAL A 24 11.38 -8.32 6.35
C VAL A 24 10.27 -9.36 6.32
N GLN A 25 10.62 -10.61 6.50
CA GLN A 25 9.64 -11.69 6.63
C GLN A 25 9.26 -11.88 8.11
N ILE A 26 7.97 -11.93 8.38
CA ILE A 26 7.43 -12.19 9.71
C ILE A 26 7.61 -13.69 10.00
N PRO A 27 8.30 -14.08 11.09
CA PRO A 27 8.50 -15.48 11.43
C PRO A 27 7.18 -16.22 11.65
N GLU A 28 7.12 -17.49 11.26
CA GLU A 28 5.95 -18.35 11.51
C GLU A 28 5.59 -18.51 12.99
N THR A 29 6.58 -18.31 13.88
CA THR A 29 6.36 -18.29 15.34
C THR A 29 5.47 -17.13 15.80
N CYS A 30 5.29 -16.10 14.94
CA CYS A 30 4.37 -15.00 15.16
C CYS A 30 2.96 -15.38 14.66
N ASP A 31 2.34 -16.36 15.28
CA ASP A 31 1.06 -16.98 14.90
C ASP A 31 -0.18 -16.17 15.30
N THR A 32 -0.03 -15.18 16.18
CA THR A 32 -1.11 -14.28 16.61
C THR A 32 -0.89 -12.85 16.14
N LEU A 33 -1.98 -12.08 16.01
CA LEU A 33 -1.91 -10.67 15.67
C LEU A 33 -1.04 -9.87 16.63
N GLU A 34 -1.14 -10.15 17.92
CA GLU A 34 -0.32 -9.51 18.98
C GLU A 34 1.17 -9.74 18.74
N LYS A 35 1.58 -10.98 18.49
CA LYS A 35 2.98 -11.32 18.21
C LYS A 35 3.48 -10.66 16.92
N LYS A 36 2.65 -10.63 15.87
CA LYS A 36 2.98 -9.94 14.61
C LYS A 36 3.18 -8.45 14.84
N LEU A 37 2.27 -7.79 15.53
CA LEU A 37 2.39 -6.35 15.85
C LEU A 37 3.63 -6.08 16.72
N HIS A 38 3.89 -6.90 17.73
CA HIS A 38 5.08 -6.77 18.54
C HIS A 38 6.38 -6.98 17.73
N TYR A 39 6.38 -7.89 16.76
CA TYR A 39 7.52 -8.10 15.86
C TYR A 39 7.74 -6.89 14.97
N ILE A 40 6.70 -6.40 14.30
CA ILE A 40 6.74 -5.27 13.37
C ILE A 40 7.17 -3.98 14.09
N SER A 41 6.73 -3.77 15.35
CA SER A 41 7.08 -2.57 16.12
C SER A 41 8.58 -2.38 16.37
N LYS A 42 9.39 -3.44 16.21
CA LYS A 42 10.85 -3.37 16.34
C LYS A 42 11.54 -2.66 15.15
N PHE A 43 10.83 -2.49 14.05
CA PHE A 43 11.34 -1.90 12.81
C PHE A 43 10.86 -0.46 12.59
N GLY A 44 10.39 0.21 13.64
CA GLY A 44 9.98 1.61 13.59
C GLY A 44 11.20 2.54 13.50
N GLU A 45 11.65 2.81 12.27
CA GLU A 45 12.66 3.84 12.02
C GLU A 45 11.96 5.12 11.54
N VAL A 46 12.33 6.26 12.14
CA VAL A 46 11.94 7.57 11.63
C VAL A 46 13.05 8.03 10.69
N ALA A 47 12.86 7.82 9.40
CA ALA A 47 13.85 8.20 8.39
C ALA A 47 13.17 8.59 7.07
N ASN A 48 13.88 9.40 6.29
CA ASN A 48 13.46 9.78 4.95
C ASN A 48 13.31 8.55 4.07
N THR A 49 12.21 8.44 3.35
CA THR A 49 11.91 7.28 2.51
C THR A 49 12.17 7.58 1.06
N ASP A 50 12.98 6.74 0.45
CA ASP A 50 13.20 6.70 -0.98
C ASP A 50 12.35 5.60 -1.61
N ILE A 51 11.21 5.97 -2.19
CA ILE A 51 10.29 5.04 -2.87
C ILE A 51 10.99 4.32 -4.03
N GLY A 52 11.91 5.00 -4.70
CA GLY A 52 12.68 4.39 -5.78
C GLY A 52 13.47 3.17 -5.32
N LYS A 53 14.09 3.24 -4.15
CA LYS A 53 14.80 2.08 -3.58
C LYS A 53 13.86 0.93 -3.19
N VAL A 54 12.60 1.23 -2.85
CA VAL A 54 11.59 0.19 -2.61
C VAL A 54 11.33 -0.59 -3.90
N TYR A 55 11.16 0.10 -5.04
CA TYR A 55 11.00 -0.58 -6.34
C TYR A 55 12.23 -1.38 -6.73
N ASP A 56 13.43 -0.84 -6.51
CA ASP A 56 14.67 -1.56 -6.77
C ASP A 56 14.79 -2.82 -5.92
N LEU A 57 14.44 -2.75 -4.65
CA LEU A 57 14.43 -3.89 -3.75
C LEU A 57 13.45 -4.97 -4.23
N ILE A 58 12.22 -4.59 -4.60
CA ILE A 58 11.21 -5.52 -5.10
C ILE A 58 11.71 -6.24 -6.36
N LEU A 59 12.25 -5.50 -7.33
CA LEU A 59 12.82 -6.09 -8.55
C LEU A 59 14.02 -6.98 -8.27
N GLN A 60 14.88 -6.58 -7.34
CA GLN A 60 16.03 -7.38 -6.95
C GLN A 60 15.59 -8.71 -6.34
N VAL A 61 14.62 -8.67 -5.41
CA VAL A 61 14.06 -9.90 -4.79
C VAL A 61 13.42 -10.79 -5.85
N ALA A 62 12.62 -10.23 -6.76
CA ALA A 62 11.97 -10.97 -7.82
C ALA A 62 13.01 -11.68 -8.73
N LYS A 63 14.04 -10.98 -9.18
CA LYS A 63 15.09 -11.52 -10.05
C LYS A 63 15.96 -12.55 -9.32
N SER A 64 16.28 -12.31 -8.04
CA SER A 64 17.16 -13.22 -7.28
C SER A 64 16.48 -14.55 -6.93
N ASN A 65 15.16 -14.60 -6.96
CA ASN A 65 14.38 -15.80 -6.65
C ASN A 65 13.64 -16.36 -7.87
N ASP A 66 13.90 -15.84 -9.07
CA ASP A 66 13.24 -16.24 -10.32
C ASP A 66 11.70 -16.27 -10.17
N VAL A 67 11.13 -15.22 -9.56
CA VAL A 67 9.71 -15.15 -9.26
C VAL A 67 8.90 -15.19 -10.56
N PRO A 68 7.93 -16.12 -10.71
CA PRO A 68 7.04 -16.14 -11.85
C PRO A 68 6.20 -14.85 -11.94
N LYS A 69 5.78 -14.47 -13.15
CA LYS A 69 4.95 -13.26 -13.36
C LYS A 69 3.66 -13.28 -12.56
N GLU A 70 3.07 -14.44 -12.45
CA GLU A 70 1.80 -14.71 -11.77
C GLU A 70 1.91 -14.60 -10.23
N GLU A 71 3.14 -14.70 -9.71
CA GLU A 71 3.43 -14.57 -8.27
C GLU A 71 4.00 -13.20 -7.92
N MET A 72 4.16 -12.31 -8.92
CA MET A 72 4.63 -10.96 -8.68
C MET A 72 3.56 -10.15 -7.93
N ILE A 73 4.02 -9.24 -7.08
CA ILE A 73 3.10 -8.37 -6.34
C ILE A 73 2.33 -7.45 -7.31
N GLU A 74 1.02 -7.43 -7.18
CA GLU A 74 0.13 -6.56 -7.97
C GLU A 74 -0.03 -5.18 -7.36
N ARG A 75 0.22 -5.06 -6.05
CA ARG A 75 -0.05 -3.82 -5.30
C ARG A 75 0.94 -3.59 -4.18
N ILE A 76 1.34 -2.32 -4.02
CA ILE A 76 2.12 -1.83 -2.88
C ILE A 76 1.20 -0.94 -2.05
N LEU A 77 1.03 -1.27 -0.77
CA LEU A 77 0.33 -0.44 0.19
C LEU A 77 1.34 0.32 1.05
N ILE A 78 1.34 1.63 0.94
CA ILE A 78 2.18 2.54 1.72
C ILE A 78 1.32 3.20 2.80
N ILE A 79 1.55 2.83 4.06
CA ILE A 79 0.85 3.40 5.22
C ILE A 79 1.77 4.46 5.82
N SER A 80 1.36 5.72 5.77
CA SER A 80 2.22 6.84 6.17
C SER A 80 1.38 8.03 6.65
N ASP A 81 2.03 8.96 7.34
CA ASP A 81 1.49 10.30 7.63
C ASP A 81 1.63 11.27 6.45
N MET A 82 2.13 10.79 5.31
CA MET A 82 2.38 11.56 4.09
C MET A 82 3.42 12.67 4.22
N GLU A 83 4.21 12.67 5.26
CA GLU A 83 5.36 13.56 5.39
C GLU A 83 6.56 12.97 4.63
N PHE A 84 6.47 12.97 3.29
CA PHE A 84 7.57 12.58 2.43
C PHE A 84 8.49 13.75 2.17
N ASP A 85 9.78 13.54 2.30
CA ASP A 85 10.73 14.52 1.77
C ASP A 85 10.64 14.57 0.24
N TYR A 86 10.72 15.78 -0.28
CA TYR A 86 10.67 16.13 -1.73
C TYR A 86 11.81 15.53 -2.58
N CYS A 87 12.46 14.46 -2.11
CA CYS A 87 13.54 13.78 -2.83
C CYS A 87 13.06 12.99 -4.05
N ALA A 88 11.79 12.67 -4.12
CA ALA A 88 11.20 12.12 -5.33
C ALA A 88 10.73 13.28 -6.22
N LYS A 89 11.56 13.68 -7.15
CA LYS A 89 11.15 14.57 -8.25
C LYS A 89 10.09 13.87 -9.08
N GLY A 90 8.86 13.92 -8.65
CA GLY A 90 7.60 13.75 -9.35
C GLY A 90 7.50 12.65 -10.42
N VAL A 91 6.69 12.95 -11.39
CA VAL A 91 6.23 12.13 -12.53
C VAL A 91 7.34 11.32 -13.23
N SER A 92 8.55 11.81 -13.31
CA SER A 92 9.67 11.12 -13.98
C SER A 92 10.12 9.83 -13.29
N THR A 93 9.84 9.68 -11.98
CA THR A 93 10.26 8.51 -11.20
C THR A 93 9.35 7.32 -11.46
N PHE A 94 8.04 7.52 -11.54
CA PHE A 94 7.07 6.43 -11.82
C PHE A 94 7.26 5.87 -13.23
N ASP A 95 7.37 6.73 -14.25
CA ASP A 95 7.58 6.29 -15.62
C ASP A 95 8.90 5.52 -15.77
N PHE A 96 9.95 5.99 -15.11
CA PHE A 96 11.24 5.30 -15.08
C PHE A 96 11.12 3.90 -14.47
N TYR A 97 10.47 3.76 -13.32
CA TYR A 97 10.34 2.44 -12.68
C TYR A 97 9.36 1.55 -13.43
N LYS A 98 8.29 2.10 -14.02
CA LYS A 98 7.39 1.33 -14.88
C LYS A 98 8.16 0.68 -16.03
N GLN A 99 8.96 1.46 -16.76
CA GLN A 99 9.80 0.93 -17.81
C GLN A 99 10.77 -0.14 -17.29
N LYS A 100 11.38 0.06 -16.13
CA LYS A 100 12.32 -0.89 -15.52
C LYS A 100 11.67 -2.21 -15.13
N PHE A 101 10.41 -2.21 -14.69
CA PHE A 101 9.62 -3.42 -14.44
C PHE A 101 9.27 -4.12 -15.75
N GLU A 102 8.81 -3.39 -16.77
CA GLU A 102 8.50 -3.92 -18.10
C GLU A 102 9.74 -4.57 -18.76
N GLU A 103 10.92 -3.94 -18.67
CA GLU A 103 12.19 -4.49 -19.15
C GLU A 103 12.59 -5.77 -18.40
N ALA A 104 12.20 -5.88 -17.12
CA ALA A 104 12.40 -7.09 -16.33
C ALA A 104 11.36 -8.17 -16.61
N GLY A 105 10.34 -7.87 -17.42
CA GLY A 105 9.26 -8.77 -17.78
C GLY A 105 8.12 -8.83 -16.78
N TYR A 106 8.04 -7.88 -15.86
CA TYR A 106 7.00 -7.78 -14.83
C TYR A 106 6.06 -6.61 -15.11
N GLU A 107 4.82 -6.71 -14.62
CA GLU A 107 3.92 -5.56 -14.57
C GLU A 107 4.31 -4.64 -13.40
N PHE A 108 4.14 -3.33 -13.60
CA PHE A 108 4.39 -2.37 -12.54
C PHE A 108 3.24 -2.40 -11.52
N PRO A 109 3.52 -2.59 -10.22
CA PRO A 109 2.49 -2.73 -9.21
C PRO A 109 1.69 -1.43 -9.02
N GLU A 110 0.40 -1.57 -8.75
CA GLU A 110 -0.45 -0.46 -8.30
C GLU A 110 0.03 0.06 -6.94
N ILE A 111 0.01 1.38 -6.76
CA ILE A 111 0.43 1.99 -5.50
C ILE A 111 -0.77 2.57 -4.80
N VAL A 112 -0.94 2.20 -3.55
CA VAL A 112 -1.96 2.74 -2.66
C VAL A 112 -1.26 3.50 -1.54
N PHE A 113 -1.36 4.82 -1.56
CA PHE A 113 -0.95 5.66 -0.44
C PHE A 113 -2.09 5.78 0.56
N TRP A 114 -1.89 5.25 1.75
CA TRP A 114 -2.85 5.38 2.83
C TRP A 114 -2.36 6.36 3.89
N ASN A 115 -2.98 7.54 3.87
CA ASN A 115 -2.76 8.60 4.84
C ASN A 115 -3.54 8.31 6.13
N VAL A 116 -2.84 7.96 7.19
CA VAL A 116 -3.46 7.63 8.49
C VAL A 116 -3.43 8.79 9.48
N ALA A 117 -2.56 9.78 9.31
CA ALA A 117 -2.36 10.84 10.30
C ALA A 117 -1.71 12.13 9.73
N ALA A 118 -2.01 12.54 8.50
CA ALA A 118 -1.39 13.73 7.92
C ALA A 118 -1.66 14.98 8.74
N ARG A 119 -0.61 15.70 9.04
CA ARG A 119 -0.64 17.04 9.66
C ARG A 119 -0.67 18.16 8.61
N SER A 120 -0.31 17.84 7.38
CA SER A 120 -0.23 18.78 6.25
C SER A 120 -1.04 18.28 5.05
N VAL A 121 -1.42 19.21 4.16
CA VAL A 121 -2.20 18.93 2.95
C VAL A 121 -1.31 18.51 1.77
N HIS A 122 -0.04 18.20 2.01
CA HIS A 122 0.90 17.80 0.96
C HIS A 122 0.64 16.35 0.56
N LEU A 123 0.26 16.16 -0.69
CA LEU A 123 0.09 14.84 -1.30
C LEU A 123 1.38 14.48 -2.06
N PRO A 124 1.86 13.24 -1.94
CA PRO A 124 3.11 12.80 -2.57
C PRO A 124 3.01 12.69 -4.11
N VAL A 125 1.79 12.72 -4.64
CA VAL A 125 1.50 12.57 -6.08
C VAL A 125 0.30 13.42 -6.47
N THR A 126 0.22 13.79 -7.74
CA THR A 126 -0.96 14.47 -8.29
C THR A 126 -2.09 13.47 -8.57
N GLU A 127 -3.36 13.92 -8.44
CA GLU A 127 -4.58 13.11 -8.56
C GLU A 127 -4.71 12.29 -9.86
N ASN A 128 -3.86 12.52 -10.86
CA ASN A 128 -4.03 11.99 -12.21
C ASN A 128 -2.98 10.96 -12.64
N GLU A 129 -2.15 10.45 -11.74
CA GLU A 129 -1.19 9.42 -12.10
C GLU A 129 -1.86 8.05 -12.16
N LYS A 130 -1.85 7.44 -13.37
CA LYS A 130 -2.39 6.09 -13.57
C LYS A 130 -1.65 5.08 -12.71
N GLY A 131 -2.39 4.28 -11.94
CA GLY A 131 -1.84 3.24 -11.06
C GLY A 131 -1.52 3.73 -9.65
N VAL A 132 -1.90 4.97 -9.30
CA VAL A 132 -1.76 5.49 -7.93
C VAL A 132 -3.14 5.75 -7.34
N LYS A 133 -3.36 5.27 -6.12
CA LYS A 133 -4.57 5.54 -5.33
C LYS A 133 -4.20 6.23 -4.03
N LEU A 134 -4.98 7.24 -3.68
CA LEU A 134 -4.84 7.98 -2.43
C LEU A 134 -6.02 7.65 -1.51
N VAL A 135 -5.72 7.17 -0.32
CA VAL A 135 -6.69 6.86 0.72
C VAL A 135 -6.38 7.70 1.95
N SER A 136 -7.39 8.30 2.56
CA SER A 136 -7.21 9.13 3.74
C SER A 136 -8.19 8.77 4.84
N GLY A 137 -7.71 8.70 6.06
CA GLY A 137 -8.49 8.40 7.26
C GLY A 137 -8.15 7.05 7.88
N ALA A 138 -8.61 6.86 9.12
CA ALA A 138 -8.30 5.69 9.95
C ALA A 138 -9.57 4.95 10.41
N SER A 139 -10.66 5.02 9.63
CA SER A 139 -11.89 4.29 9.98
C SER A 139 -11.82 2.82 9.61
N ALA A 140 -12.58 1.98 10.32
CA ALA A 140 -12.69 0.54 10.02
C ALA A 140 -13.21 0.28 8.60
N ASN A 141 -14.08 1.15 8.08
CA ASN A 141 -14.64 1.03 6.74
C ASN A 141 -13.60 1.29 5.65
N ILE A 142 -12.78 2.34 5.82
CA ILE A 142 -11.66 2.61 4.92
C ILE A 142 -10.68 1.44 4.93
N PHE A 143 -10.41 0.87 6.10
CA PHE A 143 -9.57 -0.30 6.21
C PHE A 143 -10.15 -1.50 5.44
N ALA A 144 -11.46 -1.75 5.54
CA ALA A 144 -12.14 -2.81 4.80
C ALA A 144 -12.08 -2.58 3.28
N ASP A 145 -12.27 -1.34 2.82
CA ASP A 145 -12.19 -0.98 1.39
C ASP A 145 -10.77 -1.15 0.83
N VAL A 146 -9.75 -0.77 1.60
CA VAL A 146 -8.34 -1.01 1.23
C VAL A 146 -8.05 -2.51 1.17
N LEU A 147 -8.58 -3.30 2.12
CA LEU A 147 -8.42 -4.76 2.14
C LEU A 147 -9.07 -5.46 0.96
N SER A 148 -10.30 -5.09 0.62
CA SER A 148 -11.05 -5.71 -0.48
C SER A 148 -10.43 -5.45 -1.85
N GLY A 149 -9.54 -4.46 -1.94
CA GLY A 149 -8.98 -4.03 -3.22
C GLY A 149 -9.95 -3.26 -4.11
N ASP A 150 -11.19 -3.11 -3.69
CA ASP A 150 -12.24 -2.39 -4.45
C ASP A 150 -12.20 -0.88 -4.17
N LEU A 151 -11.00 -0.30 -4.32
CA LEU A 151 -10.77 1.14 -4.23
C LEU A 151 -11.24 1.80 -5.51
N LYS A 152 -12.54 1.76 -5.76
CA LYS A 152 -13.14 2.56 -6.83
C LYS A 152 -13.07 4.04 -6.47
N VAL A 153 -12.77 4.87 -7.44
CA VAL A 153 -12.96 6.31 -7.29
C VAL A 153 -14.47 6.54 -7.26
N ILE A 154 -15.01 6.72 -6.08
CA ILE A 154 -16.41 7.03 -5.86
C ILE A 154 -16.54 8.48 -5.41
N THR A 155 -17.61 9.14 -5.82
CA THR A 155 -17.89 10.49 -5.35
C THR A 155 -18.18 10.50 -3.84
N PRO A 156 -18.02 11.63 -3.12
CA PRO A 156 -18.40 11.73 -1.71
C PRO A 156 -19.86 11.32 -1.46
N TYR A 157 -20.74 11.56 -2.42
CA TYR A 157 -22.14 11.17 -2.35
C TYR A 157 -22.31 9.64 -2.43
N GLU A 158 -21.67 8.99 -3.36
CA GLU A 158 -21.69 7.51 -3.50
C GLU A 158 -21.07 6.84 -2.27
N PHE A 159 -19.99 7.42 -1.74
CA PHE A 159 -19.39 6.93 -0.49
C PHE A 159 -20.39 7.03 0.67
N MET A 160 -21.08 8.17 0.81
CA MET A 160 -22.14 8.35 1.82
C MET A 160 -23.24 7.29 1.66
N LEU A 161 -23.73 7.05 0.44
CA LEU A 161 -24.76 6.04 0.19
C LEU A 161 -24.29 4.63 0.56
N LYS A 162 -23.04 4.26 0.20
CA LYS A 162 -22.43 2.98 0.60
C LYS A 162 -22.38 2.82 2.12
N MET A 163 -22.06 3.89 2.84
CA MET A 163 -22.02 3.90 4.31
C MET A 163 -23.40 3.77 4.95
N LEU A 164 -24.45 4.26 4.28
CA LEU A 164 -25.83 4.21 4.77
C LEU A 164 -26.55 2.89 4.38
N GLU A 165 -26.05 2.17 3.40
CA GLU A 165 -26.66 0.90 2.90
C GLU A 165 -26.98 -0.11 4.02
N PRO A 166 -26.10 -0.39 5.00
CA PRO A 166 -26.40 -1.30 6.12
C PRO A 166 -27.56 -0.82 7.02
N TYR A 167 -27.88 0.48 6.95
CA TYR A 167 -28.93 1.12 7.74
C TYR A 167 -30.23 1.36 6.96
N SER A 168 -30.32 0.89 5.72
CA SER A 168 -31.50 1.06 4.86
C SER A 168 -32.80 0.46 5.42
N GLU A 169 -32.71 -0.44 6.40
CA GLU A 169 -33.88 -0.96 7.11
C GLU A 169 -34.64 0.15 7.88
N PHE A 170 -33.95 1.19 8.29
CA PHE A 170 -34.57 2.31 9.03
C PHE A 170 -35.39 3.23 8.12
N ASP A 171 -35.20 3.21 6.80
CA ASP A 171 -36.00 3.99 5.84
C ASP A 171 -37.47 3.57 5.86
N LYS A 172 -37.75 2.34 6.31
CA LYS A 172 -39.11 1.78 6.43
C LYS A 172 -39.86 2.28 7.67
N VAL A 173 -39.16 2.93 8.60
CA VAL A 173 -39.72 3.36 9.89
C VAL A 173 -40.28 4.78 9.81
N VAL A 174 -39.97 5.52 8.75
CA VAL A 174 -40.31 6.96 8.58
C VAL A 174 -41.47 7.16 7.59
N ALA A 175 -42.12 6.10 7.13
CA ALA A 175 -43.24 6.15 6.20
C ALA A 175 -44.58 6.01 6.92
#